data_d1beb83d07f59da5212b9fdf989deb9c
#
_entry.id   d1beb83d07f59da5212b9fdf989deb9c
#
_cell.length_a   1.000
_cell.length_b   1.000
_cell.length_c   1.000
_cell.angle_alpha   90.00
_cell.angle_beta   90.00
_cell.angle_gamma   90.00
#
_symmetry.space_group_name_H-M   'P 1'
#
loop_
_entity.id
_entity.type
_entity.pdbx_description
1 polymer ?
#
loop_
_entity_poly.entity_id
_entity_poly.type
_entity_poly.pdbx_seq_one_letter_code
_entity_poly.pdbx_strand_id
1 'polypeptide(L)'
;MSTVLFWFRNDLRLHDQPALRAALTSGATHLLPVVCLPAPDERTPWGFARVGAHRRAFTSAALRGLQRQMSALGNPLLICQAPPATALPQLAQAVGATTVVCEDIAAPYEQAEVAALRAAGLQVRTVWQSSLLPPARMPWPVDQLPGVFTSFRQKVERAGITPATPMLMPTQLLPPPDVPATVLQAVGAEQGAASIQLPAPPQGSDTRSSFPYGTPGCDGSEAAALAHLAQYLARKLPHSYKDTRNGLTGLHYSSKFSPWLATGALSPRQIDADLKAFERDHGANDGTYWLWFELLWRDYF
;
A
#
# COMPACT_ATOMS: atom_id res chain seq x y z
N MET A 1 27.44 3.81 13.09
CA MET A 1 26.13 4.19 12.52
C MET A 1 25.41 2.91 12.17
N SER A 2 24.13 2.78 12.47
CA SER A 2 23.32 1.62 12.10
C SER A 2 22.22 2.07 11.14
N THR A 3 22.05 1.35 10.04
CA THR A 3 21.05 1.66 9.01
C THR A 3 20.00 0.56 8.94
N VAL A 4 18.73 0.94 8.76
CA VAL A 4 17.64 0.03 8.42
C VAL A 4 17.11 0.38 7.03
N LEU A 5 16.88 -0.63 6.17
CA LEU A 5 16.17 -0.45 4.93
C LEU A 5 14.66 -0.56 5.19
N PHE A 6 13.89 0.36 4.65
CA PHE A 6 12.44 0.24 4.60
C PHE A 6 12.01 0.05 3.15
N TRP A 7 11.48 -1.13 2.85
CA TRP A 7 11.08 -1.49 1.50
C TRP A 7 9.56 -1.33 1.34
N PHE A 8 9.15 -0.24 0.67
CA PHE A 8 7.76 -0.05 0.26
C PHE A 8 7.37 -1.05 -0.81
N ARG A 9 6.19 -1.63 -0.69
CA ARG A 9 5.63 -2.62 -1.60
C ARG A 9 4.25 -2.17 -2.10
N ASN A 10 3.16 -2.77 -1.60
CA ASN A 10 1.78 -2.36 -1.89
C ASN A 10 1.21 -1.47 -0.75
N ASP A 11 2.02 -0.59 -0.24
CA ASP A 11 1.76 0.24 0.94
C ASP A 11 2.24 1.69 0.75
N LEU A 12 1.95 2.27 -0.43
CA LEU A 12 2.47 3.56 -0.90
C LEU A 12 1.81 4.76 -0.18
N ARG A 13 1.98 4.81 1.15
CA ARG A 13 1.42 5.84 2.05
C ARG A 13 2.30 6.10 3.26
N LEU A 14 2.04 7.20 3.98
CA LEU A 14 2.65 7.51 5.28
C LEU A 14 1.65 7.44 6.44
N HIS A 15 0.35 7.70 6.19
CA HIS A 15 -0.68 7.47 7.22
C HIS A 15 -0.84 5.97 7.48
N ASP A 16 -1.17 5.63 8.71
CA ASP A 16 -1.44 4.25 9.13
C ASP A 16 -0.43 3.23 8.58
N GLN A 17 0.88 3.47 8.84
CA GLN A 17 1.98 2.71 8.30
C GLN A 17 2.79 1.99 9.40
N PRO A 18 2.27 0.88 9.96
CA PRO A 18 2.93 0.12 11.03
C PRO A 18 4.33 -0.40 10.67
N ALA A 19 4.56 -0.78 9.42
CA ALA A 19 5.86 -1.27 8.98
C ALA A 19 6.91 -0.15 9.01
N LEU A 20 6.57 1.06 8.54
CA LEU A 20 7.46 2.22 8.66
C LEU A 20 7.71 2.58 10.14
N ARG A 21 6.67 2.54 10.97
CA ARG A 21 6.81 2.74 12.41
C ARG A 21 7.79 1.74 13.02
N ALA A 22 7.70 0.47 12.62
CA ALA A 22 8.61 -0.58 13.08
C ALA A 22 10.06 -0.34 12.64
N ALA A 23 10.29 0.24 11.45
CA ALA A 23 11.61 0.66 11.00
C ALA A 23 12.13 1.84 11.82
N LEU A 24 11.32 2.88 12.02
CA LEU A 24 11.68 4.08 12.80
C LEU A 24 11.99 3.78 14.27
N THR A 25 11.41 2.72 14.84
CA THR A 25 11.62 2.31 16.23
C THR A 25 12.57 1.11 16.38
N SER A 26 13.32 0.74 15.33
CA SER A 26 14.23 -0.40 15.33
C SER A 26 15.53 -0.19 16.13
N GLY A 27 15.81 1.04 16.55
CA GLY A 27 17.08 1.43 17.16
C GLY A 27 18.16 1.83 16.14
N ALA A 28 17.82 1.81 14.84
CA ALA A 28 18.72 2.32 13.80
C ALA A 28 18.84 3.86 13.89
N THR A 29 20.00 4.37 13.45
CA THR A 29 20.26 5.83 13.39
C THR A 29 19.96 6.43 12.03
N HIS A 30 19.86 5.59 10.98
CA HIS A 30 19.58 5.99 9.59
C HIS A 30 18.50 5.08 8.99
N LEU A 31 17.71 5.65 8.08
CA LEU A 31 16.68 4.95 7.32
C LEU A 31 16.96 5.11 5.83
N LEU A 32 16.97 4.00 5.09
CA LEU A 32 16.97 4.02 3.63
C LEU A 32 15.60 3.53 3.12
N PRO A 33 14.69 4.44 2.73
CA PRO A 33 13.41 4.07 2.14
C PRO A 33 13.58 3.72 0.66
N VAL A 34 13.11 2.55 0.26
CA VAL A 34 13.32 1.99 -1.09
C VAL A 34 12.01 1.50 -1.68
N VAL A 35 11.82 1.74 -2.98
CA VAL A 35 10.85 1.03 -3.83
C VAL A 35 11.61 0.34 -4.95
N CYS A 36 11.31 -0.92 -5.23
CA CYS A 36 11.79 -1.64 -6.41
C CYS A 36 10.64 -1.74 -7.41
N LEU A 37 10.84 -1.21 -8.62
CA LEU A 37 9.82 -1.25 -9.67
C LEU A 37 9.88 -2.60 -10.40
N PRO A 38 8.73 -3.18 -10.77
CA PRO A 38 8.71 -4.33 -11.65
C PRO A 38 9.27 -3.93 -13.03
N ALA A 39 10.02 -4.85 -13.65
CA ALA A 39 10.55 -4.60 -14.99
C ALA A 39 9.41 -4.23 -15.98
N PRO A 40 9.66 -3.28 -16.91
CA PRO A 40 8.62 -2.83 -17.83
C PRO A 40 8.03 -3.93 -18.71
N ASP A 41 8.85 -4.91 -19.06
CA ASP A 41 8.56 -6.05 -19.93
C ASP A 41 8.28 -7.35 -19.18
N GLU A 42 8.23 -7.30 -17.83
CA GLU A 42 7.93 -8.48 -17.01
C GLU A 42 6.58 -9.08 -17.38
N ARG A 43 6.62 -10.38 -17.68
CA ARG A 43 5.44 -11.15 -18.06
C ARG A 43 5.08 -12.20 -17.02
N THR A 44 3.80 -12.47 -16.93
CA THR A 44 3.30 -13.61 -16.16
C THR A 44 3.64 -14.93 -16.88
N PRO A 45 3.57 -16.09 -16.19
CA PRO A 45 3.72 -17.39 -16.83
C PRO A 45 2.75 -17.65 -17.99
N TRP A 46 1.65 -16.88 -18.05
CA TRP A 46 0.64 -16.96 -19.12
C TRP A 46 0.89 -16.00 -20.28
N GLY A 47 2.01 -15.27 -20.29
CA GLY A 47 2.47 -14.45 -21.41
C GLY A 47 1.95 -13.01 -21.49
N PHE A 48 1.09 -12.54 -20.57
CA PHE A 48 0.66 -11.15 -20.53
C PHE A 48 1.50 -10.31 -19.54
N ALA A 49 1.49 -8.98 -19.71
CA ALA A 49 2.22 -8.07 -18.86
C ALA A 49 1.79 -8.23 -17.39
N ARG A 50 2.77 -8.37 -16.48
CA ARG A 50 2.50 -8.48 -15.03
C ARG A 50 1.80 -7.24 -14.48
N VAL A 51 2.17 -6.06 -14.97
CA VAL A 51 1.56 -4.77 -14.59
C VAL A 51 1.05 -4.07 -15.84
N GLY A 52 -0.27 -3.94 -15.92
CA GLY A 52 -0.93 -3.25 -17.04
C GLY A 52 -0.69 -1.74 -17.05
N ALA A 53 -0.95 -1.09 -18.19
CA ALA A 53 -0.71 0.33 -18.41
C ALA A 53 -1.42 1.24 -17.40
N HIS A 54 -2.70 0.97 -17.12
CA HIS A 54 -3.48 1.74 -16.16
C HIS A 54 -2.91 1.65 -14.73
N ARG A 55 -2.54 0.44 -14.29
CA ARG A 55 -1.90 0.27 -12.97
C ARG A 55 -0.56 0.98 -12.90
N ARG A 56 0.26 0.94 -13.98
CA ARG A 56 1.54 1.68 -14.05
C ARG A 56 1.32 3.18 -13.89
N ALA A 57 0.40 3.77 -14.64
CA ALA A 57 0.11 5.20 -14.57
C ALA A 57 -0.38 5.62 -13.17
N PHE A 58 -1.25 4.81 -12.56
CA PHE A 58 -1.77 5.04 -11.23
C PHE A 58 -0.68 4.94 -10.15
N THR A 59 0.15 3.89 -10.21
CA THR A 59 1.29 3.71 -9.30
C THR A 59 2.34 4.82 -9.45
N SER A 60 2.54 5.33 -10.69
CA SER A 60 3.44 6.47 -10.92
C SER A 60 3.02 7.71 -10.14
N ALA A 61 1.72 8.00 -10.12
CA ALA A 61 1.20 9.13 -9.36
C ALA A 61 1.34 8.90 -7.84
N ALA A 62 1.10 7.66 -7.37
CA ALA A 62 1.33 7.28 -5.97
C ALA A 62 2.78 7.52 -5.56
N LEU A 63 3.73 7.04 -6.35
CA LEU A 63 5.17 7.20 -6.08
C LEU A 63 5.61 8.66 -6.10
N ARG A 64 5.14 9.47 -7.05
CA ARG A 64 5.44 10.92 -7.05
C ARG A 64 4.87 11.62 -5.81
N GLY A 65 3.68 11.21 -5.35
CA GLY A 65 3.09 11.71 -4.12
C GLY A 65 3.95 11.35 -2.90
N LEU A 66 4.28 10.08 -2.77
CA LEU A 66 5.09 9.55 -1.68
C LEU A 66 6.49 10.18 -1.65
N GLN A 67 7.14 10.33 -2.81
CA GLN A 67 8.45 10.98 -2.94
C GLN A 67 8.42 12.41 -2.40
N ARG A 68 7.39 13.21 -2.76
CA ARG A 68 7.25 14.59 -2.25
C ARG A 68 7.12 14.61 -0.73
N GLN A 69 6.30 13.72 -0.15
CA GLN A 69 6.09 13.64 1.30
C GLN A 69 7.37 13.20 2.02
N MET A 70 8.04 12.17 1.53
CA MET A 70 9.30 11.68 2.09
C MET A 70 10.40 12.74 2.04
N SER A 71 10.54 13.45 0.91
CA SER A 71 11.49 14.55 0.77
C SER A 71 11.18 15.71 1.71
N ALA A 72 9.93 16.06 1.90
CA ALA A 72 9.51 17.09 2.87
C ALA A 72 9.84 16.72 4.32
N LEU A 73 9.91 15.41 4.63
CA LEU A 73 10.33 14.88 5.93
C LEU A 73 11.86 14.67 6.03
N GLY A 74 12.63 15.15 5.04
CA GLY A 74 14.10 15.13 5.04
C GLY A 74 14.73 13.80 4.65
N ASN A 75 13.95 12.82 4.19
CA ASN A 75 14.49 11.54 3.73
C ASN A 75 13.84 11.11 2.40
N PRO A 76 14.46 11.43 1.25
CA PRO A 76 13.91 11.12 -0.07
C PRO A 76 13.81 9.62 -0.32
N LEU A 77 12.72 9.20 -0.98
CA LEU A 77 12.50 7.82 -1.41
C LEU A 77 13.48 7.44 -2.52
N LEU A 78 14.14 6.30 -2.39
CA LEU A 78 14.97 5.71 -3.44
C LEU A 78 14.11 4.78 -4.31
N ILE A 79 14.08 5.03 -5.62
CA ILE A 79 13.32 4.22 -6.58
C ILE A 79 14.29 3.45 -7.46
N CYS A 80 14.30 2.12 -7.34
CA CYS A 80 15.18 1.21 -8.04
C CYS A 80 14.46 0.55 -9.23
N GLN A 81 15.17 0.44 -10.36
CA GLN A 81 14.71 -0.32 -11.54
C GLN A 81 15.07 -1.82 -11.43
N ALA A 82 16.08 -2.15 -10.62
CA ALA A 82 16.44 -3.55 -10.39
C ALA A 82 15.43 -4.26 -9.49
N PRO A 83 15.22 -5.58 -9.68
CA PRO A 83 14.38 -6.39 -8.82
C PRO A 83 14.83 -6.36 -7.35
N PRO A 84 13.92 -6.54 -6.38
CA PRO A 84 14.24 -6.45 -4.95
C PRO A 84 15.35 -7.43 -4.52
N ALA A 85 15.38 -8.65 -5.08
CA ALA A 85 16.44 -9.63 -4.80
C ALA A 85 17.84 -9.20 -5.26
N THR A 86 17.94 -8.24 -6.18
CA THR A 86 19.20 -7.66 -6.65
C THR A 86 19.50 -6.34 -5.94
N ALA A 87 18.52 -5.43 -5.88
CA ALA A 87 18.72 -4.08 -5.37
C ALA A 87 18.97 -4.05 -3.85
N LEU A 88 18.12 -4.73 -3.08
CA LEU A 88 18.16 -4.61 -1.61
C LEU A 88 19.45 -5.19 -0.99
N PRO A 89 20.01 -6.34 -1.42
CA PRO A 89 21.29 -6.81 -0.91
C PRO A 89 22.45 -5.86 -1.23
N GLN A 90 22.51 -5.30 -2.45
CA GLN A 90 23.55 -4.35 -2.83
C GLN A 90 23.48 -3.05 -2.03
N LEU A 91 22.28 -2.50 -1.86
CA LEU A 91 22.04 -1.33 -1.04
C LEU A 91 22.40 -1.59 0.43
N ALA A 92 21.96 -2.73 0.98
CA ALA A 92 22.24 -3.11 2.35
C ALA A 92 23.74 -3.22 2.61
N GLN A 93 24.48 -3.88 1.71
CA GLN A 93 25.94 -3.98 1.79
C GLN A 93 26.60 -2.60 1.75
N ALA A 94 26.16 -1.72 0.85
CA ALA A 94 26.75 -0.39 0.67
C ALA A 94 26.61 0.51 1.90
N VAL A 95 25.48 0.40 2.62
CA VAL A 95 25.20 1.24 3.82
C VAL A 95 25.42 0.50 5.15
N GLY A 96 25.98 -0.72 5.11
CA GLY A 96 26.23 -1.54 6.30
C GLY A 96 24.95 -1.97 7.03
N ALA A 97 23.84 -2.09 6.31
CA ALA A 97 22.57 -2.56 6.88
C ALA A 97 22.48 -4.09 6.83
N THR A 98 21.85 -4.66 7.84
CA THR A 98 21.54 -6.11 7.88
C THR A 98 20.05 -6.38 7.89
N THR A 99 19.24 -5.36 8.16
CA THR A 99 17.81 -5.48 8.38
C THR A 99 17.02 -4.72 7.31
N VAL A 100 16.02 -5.41 6.74
CA VAL A 100 14.99 -4.84 5.87
C VAL A 100 13.65 -4.97 6.59
N VAL A 101 12.88 -3.89 6.65
CA VAL A 101 11.51 -3.90 7.15
C VAL A 101 10.55 -3.65 5.98
N CYS A 102 9.49 -4.42 5.87
CA CYS A 102 8.49 -4.26 4.81
C CYS A 102 7.12 -4.76 5.23
N GLU A 103 6.12 -4.48 4.39
CA GLU A 103 4.79 -5.07 4.52
C GLU A 103 4.83 -6.59 4.35
N ASP A 104 4.07 -7.31 5.18
CA ASP A 104 3.79 -8.73 4.99
C ASP A 104 2.63 -8.90 4.02
N ILE A 105 2.85 -9.63 2.93
CA ILE A 105 1.86 -9.90 1.90
C ILE A 105 1.80 -11.41 1.69
N ALA A 106 0.61 -11.99 1.87
CA ALA A 106 0.42 -13.45 1.83
C ALA A 106 0.55 -14.07 0.42
N ALA A 107 0.52 -13.24 -0.63
CA ALA A 107 0.56 -13.72 -2.01
C ALA A 107 1.89 -14.42 -2.34
N PRO A 108 1.86 -15.53 -3.12
CA PRO A 108 3.04 -16.38 -3.34
C PRO A 108 4.25 -15.65 -3.95
N TYR A 109 4.02 -14.72 -4.84
CA TYR A 109 5.07 -13.92 -5.47
C TYR A 109 5.82 -13.06 -4.45
N GLU A 110 5.07 -12.36 -3.64
CA GLU A 110 5.58 -11.46 -2.63
C GLU A 110 6.26 -12.22 -1.48
N GLN A 111 5.81 -13.44 -1.18
CA GLN A 111 6.49 -14.33 -0.24
C GLN A 111 7.81 -14.85 -0.81
N ALA A 112 7.86 -15.18 -2.11
CA ALA A 112 9.09 -15.62 -2.77
C ALA A 112 10.16 -14.51 -2.78
N GLU A 113 9.79 -13.24 -2.97
CA GLU A 113 10.71 -12.10 -2.87
C GLU A 113 11.33 -12.00 -1.47
N VAL A 114 10.52 -12.10 -0.42
CA VAL A 114 11.00 -12.07 0.98
C VAL A 114 11.94 -13.26 1.25
N ALA A 115 11.59 -14.47 0.75
CA ALA A 115 12.42 -15.66 0.89
C ALA A 115 13.78 -15.48 0.20
N ALA A 116 13.82 -14.88 -0.99
CA ALA A 116 15.05 -14.59 -1.72
C ALA A 116 15.98 -13.62 -0.94
N LEU A 117 15.42 -12.59 -0.31
CA LEU A 117 16.20 -11.66 0.52
C LEU A 117 16.78 -12.36 1.77
N ARG A 118 16.01 -13.22 2.41
CA ARG A 118 16.48 -14.03 3.54
C ARG A 118 17.59 -14.99 3.12
N ALA A 119 17.46 -15.63 1.96
CA ALA A 119 18.50 -16.49 1.38
C ALA A 119 19.79 -15.71 1.04
N ALA A 120 19.68 -14.42 0.71
CA ALA A 120 20.81 -13.52 0.52
C ALA A 120 21.44 -13.01 1.83
N GLY A 121 20.99 -13.53 2.99
CA GLY A 121 21.58 -13.21 4.31
C GLY A 121 20.98 -11.99 5.02
N LEU A 122 19.91 -11.39 4.48
CA LEU A 122 19.24 -10.24 5.11
C LEU A 122 18.25 -10.70 6.18
N GLN A 123 18.18 -9.98 7.28
CA GLN A 123 17.11 -10.10 8.27
C GLN A 123 15.89 -9.34 7.75
N VAL A 124 14.87 -10.06 7.28
CA VAL A 124 13.64 -9.43 6.78
C VAL A 124 12.55 -9.51 7.84
N ARG A 125 12.19 -8.35 8.40
CA ARG A 125 11.06 -8.16 9.30
C ARG A 125 9.84 -7.75 8.50
N THR A 126 8.85 -8.64 8.43
CA THR A 126 7.56 -8.35 7.78
C THR A 126 6.54 -7.87 8.81
N VAL A 127 5.64 -6.97 8.40
CA VAL A 127 4.57 -6.42 9.24
C VAL A 127 3.26 -6.48 8.48
N TRP A 128 2.28 -7.21 9.03
CA TRP A 128 0.95 -7.29 8.45
C TRP A 128 0.19 -5.99 8.65
N GLN A 129 -0.25 -5.34 7.57
CA GLN A 129 -0.90 -4.03 7.63
C GLN A 129 -1.91 -3.76 6.50
N SER A 130 -2.05 -4.70 5.55
CA SER A 130 -2.93 -4.52 4.39
C SER A 130 -4.41 -4.76 4.69
N SER A 131 -4.74 -5.52 5.74
CA SER A 131 -6.11 -5.88 6.08
C SER A 131 -6.76 -4.90 7.08
N LEU A 132 -8.07 -4.90 7.11
CA LEU A 132 -8.87 -4.22 8.14
C LEU A 132 -8.61 -4.85 9.52
N LEU A 133 -8.66 -6.19 9.58
CA LEU A 133 -8.43 -6.97 10.77
C LEU A 133 -7.15 -7.82 10.62
N PRO A 134 -6.20 -7.74 11.57
CA PRO A 134 -4.99 -8.53 11.46
C PRO A 134 -5.27 -10.02 11.74
N PRO A 135 -4.64 -10.95 11.01
CA PRO A 135 -4.80 -12.40 11.20
C PRO A 135 -4.56 -12.85 12.64
N ALA A 136 -3.59 -12.22 13.33
CA ALA A 136 -3.28 -12.55 14.74
C ALA A 136 -4.42 -12.26 15.74
N ARG A 137 -5.42 -11.48 15.35
CA ARG A 137 -6.59 -11.19 16.19
C ARG A 137 -7.81 -12.03 15.85
N MET A 138 -7.72 -12.88 14.83
CA MET A 138 -8.82 -13.78 14.48
C MET A 138 -9.04 -14.83 15.58
N PRO A 139 -10.27 -15.25 15.85
CA PRO A 139 -10.59 -16.25 16.87
C PRO A 139 -10.31 -17.69 16.39
N TRP A 140 -9.57 -17.85 15.32
CA TRP A 140 -9.07 -19.10 14.73
C TRP A 140 -7.75 -18.86 14.03
N PRO A 141 -6.89 -19.86 13.91
CA PRO A 141 -5.67 -19.77 13.10
C PRO A 141 -6.01 -19.72 11.60
N VAL A 142 -5.11 -19.16 10.78
CA VAL A 142 -5.35 -18.91 9.35
C VAL A 142 -5.66 -20.19 8.57
N ASP A 143 -5.05 -21.31 8.94
CA ASP A 143 -5.29 -22.63 8.33
C ASP A 143 -6.68 -23.22 8.63
N GLN A 144 -7.41 -22.61 9.58
CA GLN A 144 -8.79 -22.95 9.94
C GLN A 144 -9.79 -21.88 9.49
N LEU A 145 -9.41 -21.07 8.50
CA LEU A 145 -10.30 -20.04 7.95
C LEU A 145 -11.62 -20.68 7.49
N PRO A 146 -12.78 -20.12 7.87
CA PRO A 146 -14.07 -20.63 7.40
C PRO A 146 -14.14 -20.64 5.87
N GLY A 147 -14.53 -21.78 5.26
CA GLY A 147 -14.60 -21.95 3.81
C GLY A 147 -15.69 -21.12 3.10
N VAL A 148 -16.53 -20.39 3.86
CA VAL A 148 -17.62 -19.55 3.33
C VAL A 148 -17.59 -18.20 4.05
N PHE A 149 -17.61 -17.11 3.29
CA PHE A 149 -17.56 -15.74 3.83
C PHE A 149 -18.65 -15.46 4.87
N THR A 150 -19.87 -15.92 4.66
CA THR A 150 -20.96 -15.73 5.66
C THR A 150 -20.57 -16.28 7.02
N SER A 151 -19.97 -17.46 7.08
CA SER A 151 -19.51 -18.06 8.33
C SER A 151 -18.33 -17.26 8.92
N PHE A 152 -17.39 -16.81 8.09
CA PHE A 152 -16.29 -15.93 8.50
C PHE A 152 -16.82 -14.66 9.15
N ARG A 153 -17.65 -13.90 8.45
CA ARG A 153 -18.26 -12.66 8.94
C ARG A 153 -18.98 -12.85 10.27
N GLN A 154 -19.89 -13.85 10.35
CA GLN A 154 -20.65 -14.11 11.57
C GLN A 154 -19.78 -14.44 12.77
N LYS A 155 -18.66 -15.14 12.55
CA LYS A 155 -17.70 -15.43 13.62
C LYS A 155 -16.94 -14.17 14.05
N VAL A 156 -16.51 -13.33 13.10
CA VAL A 156 -15.86 -12.03 13.40
C VAL A 156 -16.79 -11.13 14.22
N GLU A 157 -18.02 -10.96 13.76
CA GLU A 157 -19.04 -10.13 14.45
C GLU A 157 -19.35 -10.65 15.85
N ARG A 158 -19.55 -11.96 16.00
CA ARG A 158 -19.83 -12.59 17.28
C ARG A 158 -18.65 -12.47 18.25
N ALA A 159 -17.42 -12.50 17.76
CA ALA A 159 -16.23 -12.33 18.57
C ALA A 159 -15.96 -10.86 18.93
N GLY A 160 -16.71 -9.91 18.39
CA GLY A 160 -16.54 -8.48 18.67
C GLY A 160 -15.19 -7.92 18.28
N ILE A 161 -14.55 -8.48 17.23
CA ILE A 161 -13.22 -8.02 16.79
C ILE A 161 -13.37 -6.70 16.06
N THR A 162 -12.62 -5.70 16.50
CA THR A 162 -12.58 -4.36 15.91
C THR A 162 -11.21 -4.07 15.31
N PRO A 163 -11.12 -3.25 14.24
CA PRO A 163 -9.86 -2.77 13.72
C PRO A 163 -9.03 -2.03 14.77
N ALA A 164 -7.71 -2.04 14.60
CA ALA A 164 -6.86 -1.16 15.39
C ALA A 164 -7.03 0.29 14.92
N THR A 165 -6.86 1.25 15.82
CA THR A 165 -6.86 2.67 15.51
C THR A 165 -5.75 2.97 14.49
N PRO A 166 -6.02 3.70 13.40
CA PRO A 166 -5.02 4.08 12.43
C PRO A 166 -3.90 4.91 13.09
N MET A 167 -2.67 4.64 12.68
CA MET A 167 -1.52 5.40 13.15
C MET A 167 -1.45 6.76 12.45
N LEU A 168 -1.06 7.78 13.18
CA LEU A 168 -0.76 9.08 12.61
C LEU A 168 0.48 9.00 11.71
N MET A 169 0.49 9.83 10.67
CA MET A 169 1.67 10.06 9.83
C MET A 169 2.87 10.49 10.69
N PRO A 170 4.08 9.98 10.42
CA PRO A 170 5.27 10.43 11.11
C PRO A 170 5.53 11.92 10.83
N THR A 171 5.93 12.66 11.83
CA THR A 171 6.33 14.08 11.71
C THR A 171 7.81 14.25 11.39
N GLN A 172 8.59 13.19 11.56
CA GLN A 172 10.03 13.17 11.31
C GLN A 172 10.46 11.76 10.91
N LEU A 173 11.42 11.66 10.01
CA LEU A 173 12.11 10.43 9.64
C LEU A 173 13.54 10.44 10.17
N LEU A 174 14.14 9.25 10.28
CA LEU A 174 15.58 9.15 10.48
C LEU A 174 16.31 9.67 9.22
N PRO A 175 17.51 10.27 9.35
CA PRO A 175 18.24 10.78 8.20
C PRO A 175 18.61 9.66 7.21
N PRO A 176 18.76 9.97 5.90
CA PRO A 176 19.23 9.01 4.92
C PRO A 176 20.71 8.67 5.16
N PRO A 177 21.15 7.44 4.89
CA PRO A 177 22.56 7.13 4.80
C PRO A 177 23.15 7.61 3.48
N ASP A 178 24.47 7.78 3.41
CA ASP A 178 25.17 7.99 2.16
C ASP A 178 25.22 6.69 1.35
N VAL A 179 24.70 6.72 0.13
CA VAL A 179 24.75 5.58 -0.81
C VAL A 179 25.72 5.93 -1.94
N PRO A 180 26.76 5.10 -2.20
CA PRO A 180 27.72 5.36 -3.26
C PRO A 180 27.05 5.45 -4.65
N ALA A 181 27.47 6.42 -5.46
CA ALA A 181 26.90 6.64 -6.81
C ALA A 181 27.02 5.40 -7.72
N THR A 182 28.09 4.62 -7.56
CA THR A 182 28.27 3.35 -8.28
C THR A 182 27.19 2.32 -7.96
N VAL A 183 26.75 2.26 -6.70
CA VAL A 183 25.67 1.35 -6.27
C VAL A 183 24.33 1.86 -6.79
N LEU A 184 24.07 3.17 -6.70
CA LEU A 184 22.84 3.77 -7.25
C LEU A 184 22.71 3.44 -8.74
N GLN A 185 23.81 3.61 -9.50
CA GLN A 185 23.83 3.26 -10.93
C GLN A 185 23.58 1.76 -11.15
N ALA A 186 24.19 0.87 -10.34
CA ALA A 186 24.04 -0.58 -10.47
C ALA A 186 22.62 -1.07 -10.22
N VAL A 187 21.86 -0.42 -9.32
CA VAL A 187 20.45 -0.76 -9.05
C VAL A 187 19.48 0.04 -9.91
N GLY A 188 19.99 0.86 -10.84
CA GLY A 188 19.16 1.73 -11.67
C GLY A 188 18.36 2.73 -10.87
N ALA A 189 18.95 3.24 -9.78
CA ALA A 189 18.29 4.17 -8.89
C ALA A 189 18.68 5.61 -9.20
N GLU A 190 17.71 6.49 -9.17
CA GLU A 190 17.90 7.93 -9.26
C GLU A 190 17.54 8.58 -7.93
N GLN A 191 18.40 9.46 -7.44
CA GLN A 191 18.11 10.31 -6.29
C GLN A 191 17.43 11.60 -6.76
N GLY A 192 16.22 11.85 -6.27
CA GLY A 192 15.52 13.11 -6.49
C GLY A 192 14.20 12.99 -7.23
N ALA A 193 13.30 13.92 -6.94
CA ALA A 193 11.90 13.91 -7.40
C ALA A 193 11.70 14.19 -8.90
N ALA A 194 12.76 14.55 -9.64
CA ALA A 194 12.64 15.08 -11.01
C ALA A 194 12.45 14.01 -12.08
N SER A 195 12.76 12.74 -11.80
CA SER A 195 12.92 11.74 -12.86
C SER A 195 12.17 10.42 -12.65
N ILE A 196 11.11 10.35 -11.86
CA ILE A 196 10.26 9.15 -11.86
C ILE A 196 9.55 9.08 -13.22
N GLN A 197 10.28 8.72 -14.24
CA GLN A 197 9.75 8.30 -15.52
C GLN A 197 9.43 6.81 -15.45
N LEU A 198 8.27 6.49 -14.87
CA LEU A 198 7.71 5.17 -15.14
C LEU A 198 7.43 5.10 -16.64
N PRO A 199 7.78 3.98 -17.29
CA PRO A 199 7.61 3.86 -18.73
C PRO A 199 6.20 4.27 -19.15
N ALA A 200 6.11 5.05 -20.20
CA ALA A 200 4.83 5.38 -20.84
C ALA A 200 4.06 4.09 -21.16
N PRO A 201 2.73 4.09 -21.08
CA PRO A 201 1.96 2.94 -21.52
C PRO A 201 2.35 2.57 -22.95
N PRO A 202 2.41 1.26 -23.29
CA PRO A 202 2.71 0.85 -24.65
C PRO A 202 1.81 1.57 -25.69
N GLN A 203 2.38 1.92 -26.84
CA GLN A 203 1.57 2.46 -27.94
C GLN A 203 0.41 1.52 -28.26
N GLY A 204 -0.80 2.07 -28.47
CA GLY A 204 -2.00 1.27 -28.70
C GLY A 204 -2.67 0.72 -27.46
N SER A 205 -2.21 1.06 -26.25
CA SER A 205 -2.94 0.72 -25.01
C SER A 205 -4.32 1.34 -25.00
N ASP A 206 -5.33 0.55 -24.63
CA ASP A 206 -6.68 1.05 -24.39
C ASP A 206 -6.66 2.04 -23.22
N THR A 207 -7.00 3.29 -23.48
CA THR A 207 -7.02 4.35 -22.46
C THR A 207 -8.34 4.42 -21.69
N ARG A 208 -9.31 3.58 -22.06
CA ARG A 208 -10.60 3.52 -21.35
C ARG A 208 -10.43 2.85 -20.02
N SER A 209 -10.85 3.53 -18.97
CA SER A 209 -10.89 3.00 -17.61
C SER A 209 -12.19 3.41 -16.94
N SER A 210 -12.82 2.49 -16.22
CA SER A 210 -13.98 2.79 -15.38
C SER A 210 -13.64 3.66 -14.16
N PHE A 211 -12.35 3.78 -13.85
CA PHE A 211 -11.82 4.67 -12.82
C PHE A 211 -11.05 5.82 -13.48
N PRO A 212 -11.44 7.09 -13.26
CA PRO A 212 -10.91 8.23 -13.99
C PRO A 212 -9.58 8.73 -13.40
N TYR A 213 -8.57 7.88 -13.32
CA TYR A 213 -7.27 8.18 -12.68
C TYR A 213 -6.49 9.33 -13.35
N GLY A 214 -6.84 9.74 -14.55
CA GLY A 214 -6.30 10.92 -15.23
C GLY A 214 -6.96 12.23 -14.83
N THR A 215 -8.02 12.20 -14.02
CA THR A 215 -8.74 13.39 -13.57
C THR A 215 -8.10 13.93 -12.28
N PRO A 216 -8.00 15.25 -12.09
CA PRO A 216 -7.54 15.84 -10.83
C PRO A 216 -8.33 15.30 -9.63
N GLY A 217 -7.60 14.92 -8.57
CA GLY A 217 -8.18 14.34 -7.35
C GLY A 217 -8.52 12.84 -7.43
N CYS A 218 -8.30 12.20 -8.59
CA CYS A 218 -8.48 10.74 -8.76
C CYS A 218 -7.15 10.02 -9.07
N ASP A 219 -6.02 10.69 -8.99
CA ASP A 219 -4.72 10.06 -9.20
C ASP A 219 -4.37 9.07 -8.07
N GLY A 220 -3.29 8.29 -8.26
CA GLY A 220 -2.90 7.24 -7.32
C GLY A 220 -2.30 7.70 -6.00
N SER A 221 -2.13 9.01 -5.77
CA SER A 221 -1.46 9.53 -4.57
C SER A 221 -2.29 9.34 -3.30
N GLU A 222 -1.59 9.24 -2.17
CA GLU A 222 -2.20 9.23 -0.83
C GLU A 222 -3.08 10.45 -0.58
N ALA A 223 -2.64 11.63 -1.02
CA ALA A 223 -3.40 12.86 -0.88
C ALA A 223 -4.74 12.80 -1.62
N ALA A 224 -4.76 12.27 -2.85
CA ALA A 224 -5.99 12.08 -3.61
C ALA A 224 -6.91 11.03 -2.95
N ALA A 225 -6.33 9.95 -2.42
CA ALA A 225 -7.07 8.91 -1.70
C ALA A 225 -7.80 9.44 -0.46
N LEU A 226 -7.09 10.20 0.38
CA LEU A 226 -7.65 10.80 1.60
C LEU A 226 -8.68 11.89 1.27
N ALA A 227 -8.41 12.74 0.25
CA ALA A 227 -9.37 13.73 -0.21
C ALA A 227 -10.65 13.09 -0.76
N HIS A 228 -10.52 12.00 -1.51
CA HIS A 228 -11.68 11.24 -2.01
C HIS A 228 -12.50 10.63 -0.86
N LEU A 229 -11.85 10.02 0.13
CA LEU A 229 -12.52 9.50 1.34
C LEU A 229 -13.29 10.63 2.05
N ALA A 230 -12.64 11.76 2.31
CA ALA A 230 -13.28 12.90 2.96
C ALA A 230 -14.50 13.42 2.18
N GLN A 231 -14.39 13.56 0.85
CA GLN A 231 -15.51 13.98 -0.02
C GLN A 231 -16.65 12.95 -0.02
N TYR A 232 -16.32 11.65 -0.04
CA TYR A 232 -17.31 10.58 -0.03
C TYR A 232 -18.17 10.64 1.25
N LEU A 233 -17.53 10.87 2.41
CA LEU A 233 -18.20 11.03 3.70
C LEU A 233 -18.98 12.35 3.79
N ALA A 234 -18.38 13.48 3.39
CA ALA A 234 -19.02 14.80 3.43
C ALA A 234 -20.32 14.83 2.59
N ARG A 235 -20.37 14.09 1.48
CA ARG A 235 -21.56 13.95 0.63
C ARG A 235 -22.57 12.91 1.16
N LYS A 236 -22.31 12.29 2.32
CA LYS A 236 -23.16 11.28 2.96
C LYS A 236 -23.43 10.05 2.07
N LEU A 237 -22.52 9.73 1.15
CA LEU A 237 -22.65 8.59 0.24
C LEU A 237 -22.65 7.22 0.96
N PRO A 238 -22.01 7.03 2.14
CA PRO A 238 -22.13 5.79 2.87
C PRO A 238 -23.59 5.38 3.17
N HIS A 239 -24.48 6.33 3.40
CA HIS A 239 -25.88 6.03 3.72
C HIS A 239 -26.66 5.35 2.57
N SER A 240 -26.29 5.64 1.32
CA SER A 240 -26.94 5.05 0.13
C SER A 240 -26.13 3.90 -0.48
N TYR A 241 -24.98 3.55 0.08
CA TYR A 241 -24.04 2.61 -0.53
C TYR A 241 -24.65 1.25 -0.85
N LYS A 242 -25.47 0.69 0.05
CA LYS A 242 -26.15 -0.59 -0.16
C LYS A 242 -26.97 -0.60 -1.47
N ASP A 243 -27.67 0.48 -1.73
CA ASP A 243 -28.60 0.59 -2.86
C ASP A 243 -27.87 0.92 -4.17
N THR A 244 -26.76 1.68 -4.09
CA THR A 244 -26.08 2.24 -5.27
C THR A 244 -24.88 1.42 -5.74
N ARG A 245 -24.24 0.62 -4.88
CA ARG A 245 -22.95 -0.04 -5.12
C ARG A 245 -22.87 -0.89 -6.40
N ASN A 246 -23.98 -1.42 -6.86
CA ASN A 246 -24.07 -2.24 -8.07
C ASN A 246 -24.25 -1.42 -9.36
N GLY A 247 -24.31 -0.09 -9.26
CA GLY A 247 -24.39 0.79 -10.43
C GLY A 247 -23.13 0.70 -11.28
N LEU A 248 -23.28 0.56 -12.60
CA LEU A 248 -22.16 0.34 -13.52
C LEU A 248 -21.45 1.63 -13.95
N THR A 249 -22.15 2.76 -13.91
CA THR A 249 -21.66 4.04 -14.43
C THR A 249 -21.68 5.13 -13.36
N GLY A 250 -20.68 6.05 -13.45
CA GLY A 250 -20.57 7.18 -12.53
C GLY A 250 -19.69 6.94 -11.31
N LEU A 251 -19.19 8.03 -10.74
CA LEU A 251 -18.26 8.02 -9.61
C LEU A 251 -18.92 7.83 -8.24
N HIS A 252 -20.25 7.94 -8.17
CA HIS A 252 -20.97 8.02 -6.91
C HIS A 252 -21.79 6.77 -6.56
N TYR A 253 -21.83 5.79 -7.47
CA TYR A 253 -22.55 4.55 -7.22
C TYR A 253 -21.83 3.57 -6.28
N SER A 254 -20.50 3.66 -6.23
CA SER A 254 -19.69 2.88 -5.30
C SER A 254 -18.61 3.75 -4.65
N SER A 255 -17.93 3.23 -3.64
CA SER A 255 -16.89 3.98 -2.93
C SER A 255 -15.66 4.30 -3.79
N LYS A 256 -15.38 3.50 -4.83
CA LYS A 256 -14.19 3.61 -5.70
C LYS A 256 -12.85 3.52 -4.95
N PHE A 257 -12.80 2.99 -3.73
CA PHE A 257 -11.57 2.90 -2.93
C PHE A 257 -10.59 1.85 -3.42
N SER A 258 -11.04 0.86 -4.21
CA SER A 258 -10.24 -0.32 -4.57
C SER A 258 -8.89 -0.02 -5.24
N PRO A 259 -8.71 0.97 -6.15
CA PRO A 259 -7.41 1.25 -6.73
C PRO A 259 -6.39 1.72 -5.69
N TRP A 260 -6.79 2.58 -4.76
CA TRP A 260 -5.91 3.06 -3.68
C TRP A 260 -5.64 1.98 -2.62
N LEU A 261 -6.63 1.13 -2.30
CA LEU A 261 -6.43 -0.03 -1.44
C LEU A 261 -5.48 -1.05 -2.06
N ALA A 262 -5.50 -1.21 -3.40
CA ALA A 262 -4.62 -2.15 -4.12
C ALA A 262 -3.16 -1.67 -4.22
N THR A 263 -2.91 -0.37 -4.22
CA THR A 263 -1.55 0.22 -4.16
C THR A 263 -1.12 0.53 -2.73
N GLY A 264 -2.04 0.38 -1.78
CA GLY A 264 -1.84 0.73 -0.38
C GLY A 264 -1.72 2.23 -0.11
N ALA A 265 -2.10 3.09 -1.06
CA ALA A 265 -2.19 4.54 -0.86
C ALA A 265 -3.33 4.95 0.08
N LEU A 266 -4.25 4.03 0.38
CA LEU A 266 -5.31 4.19 1.38
C LEU A 266 -5.34 2.98 2.30
N SER A 267 -5.42 3.21 3.61
CA SER A 267 -5.56 2.14 4.60
C SER A 267 -7.03 1.75 4.80
N PRO A 268 -7.37 0.45 4.86
CA PRO A 268 -8.71 0.01 5.23
C PRO A 268 -9.10 0.41 6.66
N ARG A 269 -8.14 0.49 7.58
CA ARG A 269 -8.39 0.95 8.96
C ARG A 269 -8.69 2.44 9.03
N GLN A 270 -8.09 3.25 8.13
CA GLN A 270 -8.44 4.67 8.01
C GLN A 270 -9.88 4.83 7.53
N ILE A 271 -10.30 4.05 6.52
CA ILE A 271 -11.69 4.07 6.04
C ILE A 271 -12.65 3.69 7.17
N ASP A 272 -12.36 2.64 7.94
CA ASP A 272 -13.21 2.21 9.05
C ASP A 272 -13.30 3.28 10.16
N ALA A 273 -12.18 3.86 10.54
CA ALA A 273 -12.14 4.90 11.58
C ALA A 273 -12.97 6.12 11.20
N ASP A 274 -12.84 6.59 9.94
CA ASP A 274 -13.59 7.73 9.44
C ASP A 274 -15.07 7.38 9.23
N LEU A 275 -15.39 6.15 8.81
CA LEU A 275 -16.75 5.66 8.74
C LEU A 275 -17.40 5.60 10.12
N LYS A 276 -16.69 5.15 11.14
CA LYS A 276 -17.18 5.14 12.53
C LYS A 276 -17.38 6.56 13.09
N ALA A 277 -16.52 7.50 12.71
CA ALA A 277 -16.74 8.92 13.03
C ALA A 277 -18.02 9.44 12.35
N PHE A 278 -18.18 9.16 11.06
CA PHE A 278 -19.37 9.51 10.31
C PHE A 278 -20.65 8.91 10.92
N GLU A 279 -20.64 7.64 11.36
CA GLU A 279 -21.79 6.99 12.01
C GLU A 279 -22.16 7.66 13.35
N ARG A 280 -21.17 8.14 14.12
CA ARG A 280 -21.43 8.90 15.36
C ARG A 280 -22.14 10.23 15.08
N ASP A 281 -21.73 10.92 14.02
CA ASP A 281 -22.21 12.27 13.69
C ASP A 281 -23.54 12.27 12.92
N HIS A 282 -23.78 11.23 12.11
CA HIS A 282 -24.89 11.18 11.16
C HIS A 282 -25.82 9.97 11.31
N GLY A 283 -25.49 9.04 12.22
CA GLY A 283 -26.21 7.79 12.43
C GLY A 283 -25.71 6.66 11.51
N ALA A 284 -25.76 5.44 12.04
CA ALA A 284 -25.49 4.22 11.27
C ALA A 284 -26.75 3.76 10.54
N ASN A 285 -26.57 3.11 9.40
CA ASN A 285 -27.64 2.46 8.64
C ASN A 285 -27.12 1.25 7.85
N ASP A 286 -27.98 0.60 7.09
CA ASP A 286 -27.62 -0.52 6.23
C ASP A 286 -26.51 -0.17 5.22
N GLY A 287 -26.48 1.05 4.70
CA GLY A 287 -25.46 1.50 3.76
C GLY A 287 -24.07 1.54 4.38
N THR A 288 -23.93 2.14 5.59
CA THR A 288 -22.66 2.18 6.33
C THR A 288 -22.19 0.79 6.72
N TYR A 289 -23.11 -0.08 7.15
CA TYR A 289 -22.80 -1.48 7.43
C TYR A 289 -22.27 -2.23 6.20
N TRP A 290 -22.90 -2.04 5.02
CA TRP A 290 -22.47 -2.69 3.79
C TRP A 290 -21.12 -2.18 3.30
N LEU A 291 -20.77 -0.93 3.55
CA LEU A 291 -19.42 -0.43 3.24
C LEU A 291 -18.35 -1.14 4.10
N TRP A 292 -18.58 -1.28 5.39
CA TRP A 292 -17.73 -2.06 6.27
C TRP A 292 -17.66 -3.54 5.85
N PHE A 293 -18.79 -4.12 5.48
CA PHE A 293 -18.92 -5.48 4.98
C PHE A 293 -18.03 -5.76 3.75
N GLU A 294 -17.92 -4.82 2.82
CA GLU A 294 -17.04 -4.96 1.64
C GLU A 294 -15.55 -4.86 2.02
N LEU A 295 -15.19 -4.09 3.03
CA LEU A 295 -13.82 -4.10 3.57
C LEU A 295 -13.49 -5.46 4.20
N LEU A 296 -14.45 -6.07 4.88
CA LEU A 296 -14.28 -7.39 5.48
C LEU A 296 -14.18 -8.50 4.40
N TRP A 297 -14.87 -8.36 3.25
CA TRP A 297 -14.69 -9.26 2.10
C TRP A 297 -13.25 -9.25 1.59
N ARG A 298 -12.62 -8.09 1.55
CA ARG A 298 -11.22 -7.95 1.15
C ARG A 298 -10.26 -8.68 2.11
N ASP A 299 -10.59 -8.74 3.39
CA ASP A 299 -9.81 -9.48 4.38
C ASP A 299 -9.96 -10.99 4.27
N TYR A 300 -11.08 -11.45 3.73
CA TYR A 300 -11.37 -12.85 3.55
C TYR A 300 -10.58 -13.48 2.39
N PHE A 301 -10.30 -12.71 1.32
CA PHE A 301 -9.51 -13.12 0.15
C PHE A 301 -8.03 -12.72 0.27
#